data_b44f13b0824757ea28e5e1ab92bd64d2
#
_entry.id   b44f13b0824757ea28e5e1ab92bd64d2
#
_cell.length_a   1.000
_cell.length_b   1.000
_cell.length_c   1.000
_cell.angle_alpha   90.00
_cell.angle_beta   90.00
_cell.angle_gamma   90.00
#
_symmetry.space_group_name_H-M   'P 1'
#
loop_
_entity.id
_entity.type
_entity.pdbx_description
1 polymer ?
#
loop_
_entity_poly.entity_id
_entity_poly.type
_entity_poly.pdbx_seq_one_letter_code
_entity_poly.pdbx_strand_id
1 'polypeptide(L)'
;MKKRVVQALGCILAMTMVVGSLTACGGKSEKKAEKKAGSDVKVAIICSAAGQNDNGYNQSAVEGAKKAADEFGIEYKVVEPTTGVPQALESLADDGYNVIFNLEYDFEALIQGTGGAQPIAEMYPDTTFVCVNDNPNQDEDGNTIHDNVISVLFDVHQASFVAGALTTLVNENAETLFGTDGYNFTPADNGGRSVGFIGGTNSNGITVFSYGYIF
;
A
#
# COMPACT_ATOMS: atom_id res chain seq x y z
N MET A 1 21.18 40.86 3.22
CA MET A 1 20.75 39.44 3.22
C MET A 1 20.47 38.85 1.83
N LYS A 2 20.02 39.59 0.81
CA LYS A 2 19.71 39.08 -0.54
C LYS A 2 20.91 38.57 -1.37
N LYS A 3 22.14 39.09 -1.18
CA LYS A 3 23.33 38.69 -1.95
C LYS A 3 23.92 37.32 -1.55
N ARG A 4 23.72 36.86 -0.34
CA ARG A 4 24.25 35.55 0.12
C ARG A 4 23.39 34.36 -0.30
N VAL A 5 22.10 34.57 -0.53
CA VAL A 5 21.18 33.53 -0.99
C VAL A 5 21.39 33.21 -2.48
N VAL A 6 21.72 34.21 -3.30
CA VAL A 6 22.01 34.04 -4.73
C VAL A 6 23.32 33.28 -4.97
N GLN A 7 24.33 33.46 -4.10
CA GLN A 7 25.58 32.71 -4.19
C GLN A 7 25.46 31.26 -3.78
N ALA A 8 24.57 30.93 -2.84
CA ALA A 8 24.29 29.54 -2.43
C ALA A 8 23.52 28.75 -3.51
N LEU A 9 22.59 29.41 -4.23
CA LEU A 9 21.89 28.76 -5.35
C LEU A 9 22.80 28.54 -6.57
N GLY A 10 23.78 29.41 -6.80
CA GLY A 10 24.75 29.30 -7.91
C GLY A 10 25.70 28.09 -7.76
N CYS A 11 26.08 27.74 -6.53
CA CYS A 11 26.95 26.58 -6.27
C CYS A 11 26.25 25.23 -6.39
N ILE A 12 24.95 25.17 -6.18
CA ILE A 12 24.16 23.92 -6.32
C ILE A 12 23.90 23.57 -7.79
N LEU A 13 23.79 24.59 -8.67
CA LEU A 13 23.58 24.38 -10.11
C LEU A 13 24.87 24.01 -10.87
N ALA A 14 26.05 24.30 -10.33
CA ALA A 14 27.33 24.01 -10.96
C ALA A 14 27.87 22.59 -10.71
N MET A 15 27.30 21.85 -9.76
CA MET A 15 27.68 20.44 -9.44
C MET A 15 26.91 19.38 -10.21
N THR A 16 25.91 19.74 -10.99
CA THR A 16 25.08 18.78 -11.74
C THR A 16 25.47 18.57 -13.20
N MET A 17 26.54 19.22 -13.70
CA MET A 17 26.92 19.16 -15.14
C MET A 17 28.24 18.45 -15.45
N VAL A 18 28.83 17.67 -14.56
CA VAL A 18 30.13 17.00 -14.80
C VAL A 18 30.04 15.46 -14.72
N VAL A 19 28.86 14.84 -14.94
CA VAL A 19 28.77 13.37 -15.12
C VAL A 19 28.00 13.06 -16.39
N GLY A 20 28.61 13.34 -17.53
CA GLY A 20 28.00 13.03 -18.81
C GLY A 20 29.00 13.00 -19.96
N SER A 21 30.02 12.15 -19.90
CA SER A 21 30.72 11.69 -21.11
C SER A 21 31.83 10.72 -20.74
N LEU A 22 31.55 9.41 -20.80
CA LEU A 22 32.51 8.36 -21.11
C LEU A 22 31.73 7.01 -21.17
N THR A 23 31.05 6.77 -22.28
CA THR A 23 30.58 5.44 -22.62
C THR A 23 31.19 5.04 -23.95
N ALA A 24 32.22 4.21 -23.90
CA ALA A 24 32.52 3.27 -24.97
C ALA A 24 33.39 2.13 -24.43
N CYS A 25 32.96 0.92 -24.71
CA CYS A 25 33.61 -0.37 -24.71
C CYS A 25 33.31 -1.34 -23.58
N GLY A 26 32.57 -2.32 -23.97
CA GLY A 26 32.32 -3.69 -23.60
C GLY A 26 33.06 -4.29 -22.39
N GLY A 27 32.28 -4.76 -21.43
CA GLY A 27 32.64 -5.61 -20.32
C GLY A 27 31.47 -5.69 -19.39
N LYS A 28 30.88 -6.90 -19.22
CA LYS A 28 29.95 -7.19 -18.13
C LYS A 28 30.66 -6.92 -16.79
N SER A 29 30.55 -5.74 -16.28
CA SER A 29 30.83 -5.40 -14.88
C SER A 29 29.52 -5.44 -14.13
N GLU A 30 29.33 -6.43 -13.29
CA GLU A 30 28.37 -6.35 -12.20
C GLU A 30 28.73 -5.09 -11.41
N LYS A 31 27.95 -4.02 -11.57
CA LYS A 31 28.02 -2.85 -10.69
C LYS A 31 27.56 -3.33 -9.32
N LYS A 32 28.50 -3.66 -8.43
CA LYS A 32 28.27 -3.63 -6.99
C LYS A 32 27.67 -2.26 -6.70
N ALA A 33 26.39 -2.22 -6.34
CA ALA A 33 25.77 -1.01 -5.85
C ALA A 33 26.62 -0.52 -4.66
N GLU A 34 27.18 0.67 -4.74
CA GLU A 34 27.75 1.32 -3.58
C GLU A 34 26.60 1.44 -2.55
N LYS A 35 26.73 0.78 -1.40
CA LYS A 35 25.84 0.96 -0.26
C LYS A 35 25.85 2.44 0.07
N LYS A 36 24.77 3.16 -0.26
CA LYS A 36 24.52 4.50 0.28
C LYS A 36 24.56 4.36 1.80
N ALA A 37 25.26 5.27 2.46
CA ALA A 37 25.28 5.34 3.93
C ALA A 37 23.83 5.26 4.43
N GLY A 38 23.58 4.35 5.40
CA GLY A 38 22.25 4.08 5.90
C GLY A 38 21.51 5.37 6.22
N SER A 39 20.29 5.49 5.74
CA SER A 39 19.44 6.62 6.10
C SER A 39 19.00 6.39 7.55
N ASP A 40 18.88 7.47 8.33
CA ASP A 40 18.33 7.41 9.70
C ASP A 40 16.82 7.07 9.69
N VAL A 41 16.26 6.77 8.52
CA VAL A 41 14.86 6.41 8.34
C VAL A 41 14.64 4.94 8.66
N LYS A 42 13.74 4.68 9.59
CA LYS A 42 13.24 3.37 9.96
C LYS A 42 11.82 3.20 9.47
N VAL A 43 11.54 2.09 8.81
CA VAL A 43 10.23 1.76 8.24
C VAL A 43 9.62 0.57 8.96
N ALA A 44 8.34 0.64 9.30
CA ALA A 44 7.61 -0.52 9.80
C ALA A 44 6.42 -0.86 8.92
N ILE A 45 6.04 -2.14 8.91
CA ILE A 45 4.85 -2.65 8.24
C ILE A 45 4.03 -3.41 9.26
N ILE A 46 2.79 -2.99 9.47
CA ILE A 46 1.79 -3.73 10.23
C ILE A 46 0.99 -4.55 9.23
N CYS A 47 1.16 -5.87 9.27
CA CYS A 47 0.44 -6.80 8.42
C CYS A 47 -1.02 -6.94 8.87
N SER A 48 -1.90 -7.25 7.91
CA SER A 48 -3.26 -7.67 8.21
C SER A 48 -3.30 -9.08 8.84
N ALA A 49 -4.48 -9.47 9.33
CA ALA A 49 -4.69 -10.75 10.02
C ALA A 49 -4.28 -11.99 9.21
N ALA A 50 -4.14 -11.87 7.88
CA ALA A 50 -3.66 -12.95 7.02
C ALA A 50 -2.15 -13.25 7.21
N GLY A 51 -1.40 -12.34 7.86
CA GLY A 51 0.03 -12.48 8.12
C GLY A 51 0.91 -12.21 6.91
N GLN A 52 2.22 -12.12 7.16
CA GLN A 52 3.20 -11.72 6.16
C GLN A 52 3.42 -12.72 5.01
N ASN A 53 2.96 -13.96 5.16
CA ASN A 53 3.14 -15.05 4.18
C ASN A 53 1.83 -15.43 3.48
N ASP A 54 0.98 -14.46 3.18
CA ASP A 54 -0.35 -14.66 2.60
C ASP A 54 -0.34 -14.93 1.08
N ASN A 55 0.83 -14.99 0.46
CA ASN A 55 1.02 -15.08 -0.99
C ASN A 55 0.32 -13.95 -1.78
N GLY A 56 0.12 -12.80 -1.18
CA GLY A 56 -0.64 -11.69 -1.78
C GLY A 56 -0.29 -10.34 -1.18
N TYR A 57 -1.26 -9.72 -0.56
CA TYR A 57 -1.26 -8.33 -0.11
C TYR A 57 -0.15 -8.01 0.89
N ASN A 58 -0.08 -8.74 2.00
CA ASN A 58 0.94 -8.52 3.01
C ASN A 58 2.34 -8.88 2.50
N GLN A 59 2.49 -10.03 1.85
CA GLN A 59 3.78 -10.46 1.29
C GLN A 59 4.34 -9.45 0.30
N SER A 60 3.49 -8.89 -0.57
CA SER A 60 3.90 -7.88 -1.55
C SER A 60 4.44 -6.61 -0.88
N ALA A 61 3.82 -6.17 0.22
CA ALA A 61 4.29 -5.02 0.99
C ALA A 61 5.65 -5.31 1.66
N VAL A 62 5.81 -6.49 2.24
CA VAL A 62 7.08 -6.92 2.87
C VAL A 62 8.20 -7.01 1.83
N GLU A 63 7.93 -7.56 0.64
CA GLU A 63 8.90 -7.61 -0.46
C GLU A 63 9.26 -6.20 -0.96
N GLY A 64 8.29 -5.27 -0.98
CA GLY A 64 8.53 -3.86 -1.29
C GLY A 64 9.49 -3.21 -0.27
N ALA A 65 9.25 -3.41 1.02
CA ALA A 65 10.13 -2.90 2.08
C ALA A 65 11.54 -3.49 2.00
N LYS A 66 11.64 -4.79 1.73
CA LYS A 66 12.95 -5.44 1.52
C LYS A 66 13.71 -4.82 0.36
N LYS A 67 13.05 -4.57 -0.78
CA LYS A 67 13.68 -3.89 -1.92
C LYS A 67 14.13 -2.49 -1.55
N ALA A 68 13.31 -1.73 -0.82
CA ALA A 68 13.68 -0.39 -0.35
C ALA A 68 14.88 -0.45 0.61
N ALA A 69 14.92 -1.42 1.53
CA ALA A 69 16.06 -1.62 2.41
C ALA A 69 17.34 -1.93 1.65
N ASP A 70 17.28 -2.81 0.65
CA ASP A 70 18.43 -3.18 -0.19
C ASP A 70 18.92 -1.99 -1.06
N GLU A 71 17.99 -1.15 -1.55
CA GLU A 71 18.31 -0.03 -2.45
C GLU A 71 18.78 1.20 -1.70
N PHE A 72 18.14 1.54 -0.58
CA PHE A 72 18.36 2.79 0.15
C PHE A 72 19.15 2.61 1.45
N GLY A 73 19.37 1.38 1.90
CA GLY A 73 20.08 1.07 3.15
C GLY A 73 19.27 1.42 4.40
N ILE A 74 17.93 1.45 4.30
CA ILE A 74 17.04 1.73 5.43
C ILE A 74 16.80 0.48 6.29
N GLU A 75 16.50 0.69 7.58
CA GLU A 75 16.02 -0.35 8.47
C GLU A 75 14.52 -0.58 8.25
N TYR A 76 14.07 -1.84 8.23
CA TYR A 76 12.65 -2.15 8.22
C TYR A 76 12.28 -3.24 9.22
N LYS A 77 11.04 -3.20 9.72
CA LYS A 77 10.45 -4.18 10.64
C LYS A 77 9.06 -4.58 10.14
N VAL A 78 8.76 -5.86 10.26
CA VAL A 78 7.42 -6.40 9.98
C VAL A 78 6.77 -6.80 11.28
N VAL A 79 5.51 -6.42 11.48
CA VAL A 79 4.73 -6.70 12.68
C VAL A 79 3.42 -7.37 12.29
N GLU A 80 3.11 -8.47 12.96
CA GLU A 80 1.81 -9.12 12.96
C GLU A 80 1.15 -8.79 14.31
N PRO A 81 0.21 -7.84 14.40
CA PRO A 81 -0.27 -7.33 15.67
C PRO A 81 -1.11 -8.39 16.39
N THR A 82 -0.71 -8.76 17.61
CA THR A 82 -1.45 -9.69 18.47
C THR A 82 -2.31 -8.99 19.51
N THR A 83 -2.02 -7.71 19.78
CA THR A 83 -2.70 -6.89 20.81
C THR A 83 -3.60 -5.82 20.21
N GLY A 84 -3.69 -5.74 18.90
CA GLY A 84 -4.43 -4.74 18.16
C GLY A 84 -3.54 -3.74 17.41
N VAL A 85 -4.11 -3.09 16.43
CA VAL A 85 -3.41 -2.11 15.57
C VAL A 85 -3.01 -0.85 16.34
N PRO A 86 -3.86 -0.25 17.20
CA PRO A 86 -3.48 0.95 17.94
C PRO A 86 -2.21 0.77 18.76
N GLN A 87 -2.11 -0.31 19.53
CA GLN A 87 -0.94 -0.60 20.36
C GLN A 87 0.32 -0.85 19.51
N ALA A 88 0.17 -1.45 18.33
CA ALA A 88 1.28 -1.64 17.41
C ALA A 88 1.78 -0.32 16.82
N LEU A 89 0.87 0.60 16.44
CA LEU A 89 1.20 1.93 15.94
C LEU A 89 1.97 2.74 17.01
N GLU A 90 1.44 2.82 18.23
CA GLU A 90 2.08 3.53 19.35
C GLU A 90 3.47 2.95 19.66
N SER A 91 3.57 1.62 19.80
CA SER A 91 4.85 0.96 20.12
C SER A 91 5.91 1.20 19.06
N LEU A 92 5.54 1.18 17.78
CA LEU A 92 6.47 1.44 16.68
C LEU A 92 6.91 2.92 16.64
N ALA A 93 5.99 3.85 16.88
CA ALA A 93 6.32 5.26 16.96
C ALA A 93 7.23 5.56 18.16
N ASP A 94 6.98 4.96 19.34
CA ASP A 94 7.84 5.04 20.53
C ASP A 94 9.26 4.45 20.27
N ASP A 95 9.36 3.35 19.49
CA ASP A 95 10.62 2.74 19.05
C ASP A 95 11.37 3.58 17.98
N GLY A 96 10.79 4.73 17.58
CA GLY A 96 11.39 5.68 16.65
C GLY A 96 11.32 5.25 15.18
N TYR A 97 10.28 4.50 14.79
CA TYR A 97 9.98 4.27 13.38
C TYR A 97 9.37 5.53 12.76
N ASN A 98 10.01 6.03 11.70
CA ASN A 98 9.64 7.29 11.06
C ASN A 98 8.49 7.14 10.07
N VAL A 99 8.35 5.95 9.46
CA VAL A 99 7.28 5.63 8.50
C VAL A 99 6.67 4.29 8.86
N ILE A 100 5.37 4.27 9.10
CA ILE A 100 4.63 3.06 9.49
C ILE A 100 3.52 2.80 8.49
N PHE A 101 3.63 1.72 7.73
CA PHE A 101 2.60 1.23 6.83
C PHE A 101 1.62 0.36 7.59
N ASN A 102 0.34 0.74 7.60
CA ASN A 102 -0.73 -0.06 8.17
C ASN A 102 -1.55 -0.72 7.04
N LEU A 103 -1.50 -2.06 6.99
CA LEU A 103 -2.23 -2.90 6.04
C LEU A 103 -3.56 -3.42 6.62
N GLU A 104 -3.82 -3.19 7.90
CA GLU A 104 -5.11 -3.44 8.56
C GLU A 104 -6.05 -2.26 8.35
N TYR A 105 -7.36 -2.52 8.43
CA TYR A 105 -8.43 -1.53 8.24
C TYR A 105 -8.97 -0.97 9.57
N ASP A 106 -8.15 -0.94 10.62
CA ASP A 106 -8.46 -0.31 11.90
C ASP A 106 -7.71 1.02 12.00
N PHE A 107 -8.39 2.10 11.63
CA PHE A 107 -7.82 3.45 11.59
C PHE A 107 -8.44 4.41 12.61
N GLU A 108 -9.46 4.00 13.38
CA GLU A 108 -10.21 4.91 14.25
C GLU A 108 -9.29 5.57 15.29
N ALA A 109 -8.48 4.78 16.00
CA ALA A 109 -7.56 5.30 16.99
C ALA A 109 -6.48 6.22 16.39
N LEU A 110 -6.06 5.94 15.14
CA LEU A 110 -5.10 6.77 14.42
C LEU A 110 -5.66 8.16 14.12
N ILE A 111 -6.91 8.24 13.64
CA ILE A 111 -7.50 9.46 13.06
C ILE A 111 -8.36 10.24 14.06
N GLN A 112 -9.15 9.54 14.89
CA GLN A 112 -10.15 10.18 15.76
C GLN A 112 -9.81 10.02 17.24
N GLY A 113 -8.94 9.08 17.59
CA GLY A 113 -8.76 8.60 18.93
C GLY A 113 -9.93 7.73 19.40
N THR A 114 -9.70 6.91 20.42
CA THR A 114 -10.70 6.00 20.97
C THR A 114 -10.86 6.21 22.47
N GLY A 115 -12.10 6.10 22.98
CA GLY A 115 -12.37 6.18 24.41
C GLY A 115 -12.02 7.52 25.06
N GLY A 116 -11.95 8.61 24.30
CA GLY A 116 -11.55 9.93 24.76
C GLY A 116 -10.03 10.16 24.75
N ALA A 117 -9.26 9.23 24.22
CA ALA A 117 -7.83 9.44 23.97
C ALA A 117 -7.61 10.34 22.73
N GLN A 118 -6.47 11.03 22.73
CA GLN A 118 -6.03 11.82 21.57
C GLN A 118 -5.72 10.91 20.39
N PRO A 119 -5.96 11.35 19.12
CA PRO A 119 -5.52 10.62 17.93
C PRO A 119 -4.04 10.27 17.95
N ILE A 120 -3.68 9.05 17.56
CA ILE A 120 -2.28 8.62 17.51
C ILE A 120 -1.47 9.52 16.56
N ALA A 121 -2.07 9.97 15.45
CA ALA A 121 -1.43 10.90 14.54
C ALA A 121 -0.98 12.21 15.21
N GLU A 122 -1.78 12.72 16.15
CA GLU A 122 -1.44 13.93 16.90
C GLU A 122 -0.41 13.67 18.01
N MET A 123 -0.42 12.47 18.59
CA MET A 123 0.56 12.08 19.62
C MET A 123 1.98 11.95 19.05
N TYR A 124 2.11 11.57 17.78
CA TYR A 124 3.38 11.31 17.09
C TYR A 124 3.53 12.14 15.81
N PRO A 125 3.66 13.47 15.91
CA PRO A 125 3.66 14.36 14.75
C PRO A 125 4.88 14.16 13.82
N ASP A 126 5.97 13.59 14.34
CA ASP A 126 7.21 13.32 13.58
C ASP A 126 7.19 11.95 12.88
N THR A 127 6.15 11.13 13.11
CA THR A 127 5.95 9.83 12.47
C THR A 127 4.96 9.96 11.33
N THR A 128 5.32 9.46 10.14
CA THR A 128 4.40 9.35 9.01
C THR A 128 3.68 8.01 9.06
N PHE A 129 2.35 8.06 9.13
CA PHE A 129 1.50 6.88 9.07
C PHE A 129 0.93 6.72 7.66
N VAL A 130 1.01 5.51 7.10
CA VAL A 130 0.52 5.22 5.76
C VAL A 130 -0.62 4.22 5.84
N CYS A 131 -1.84 4.68 5.52
CA CYS A 131 -3.03 3.84 5.41
C CYS A 131 -3.07 3.26 4.00
N VAL A 132 -3.03 1.92 3.88
CA VAL A 132 -2.95 1.26 2.58
C VAL A 132 -4.32 0.74 2.18
N ASN A 133 -4.73 1.08 0.96
CA ASN A 133 -5.99 0.71 0.32
C ASN A 133 -7.26 1.25 1.01
N ASP A 134 -7.12 2.31 1.81
CA ASP A 134 -8.22 3.09 2.36
C ASP A 134 -7.83 4.56 2.51
N ASN A 135 -8.82 5.44 2.65
CA ASN A 135 -8.61 6.87 2.86
C ASN A 135 -9.40 7.38 4.07
N PRO A 136 -8.98 7.02 5.30
CA PRO A 136 -9.66 7.44 6.52
C PRO A 136 -9.34 8.89 6.92
N ASN A 137 -8.33 9.52 6.31
CA ASN A 137 -7.79 10.82 6.69
C ASN A 137 -8.46 11.99 5.96
N GLN A 138 -9.78 11.92 5.81
CA GLN A 138 -10.59 13.00 5.24
C GLN A 138 -11.82 13.28 6.11
N ASP A 139 -12.15 14.57 6.23
CA ASP A 139 -13.40 15.01 6.84
C ASP A 139 -14.59 14.88 5.84
N GLU A 140 -15.78 15.28 6.28
CA GLU A 140 -17.02 15.25 5.47
C GLU A 140 -16.93 16.15 4.22
N ASP A 141 -16.08 17.18 4.25
CA ASP A 141 -15.85 18.12 3.15
C ASP A 141 -14.69 17.65 2.22
N GLY A 142 -14.03 16.55 2.55
CA GLY A 142 -12.91 15.99 1.80
C GLY A 142 -11.55 16.62 2.10
N ASN A 143 -11.44 17.42 3.18
CA ASN A 143 -10.16 17.98 3.60
C ASN A 143 -9.35 16.95 4.39
N THR A 144 -8.03 17.03 4.29
CA THR A 144 -7.11 16.23 5.09
C THR A 144 -7.21 16.59 6.57
N ILE A 145 -7.34 15.59 7.44
CA ILE A 145 -7.44 15.78 8.90
C ILE A 145 -6.05 15.94 9.52
N HIS A 146 -5.12 15.05 9.21
CA HIS A 146 -3.76 15.02 9.77
C HIS A 146 -2.70 15.04 8.67
N ASP A 147 -1.76 16.00 8.71
CA ASP A 147 -0.72 16.18 7.69
C ASP A 147 0.31 15.04 7.65
N ASN A 148 0.47 14.30 8.74
CA ASN A 148 1.39 13.16 8.87
C ASN A 148 0.74 11.80 8.58
N VAL A 149 -0.49 11.77 8.07
CA VAL A 149 -1.17 10.55 7.63
C VAL A 149 -1.37 10.57 6.12
N ILE A 150 -0.83 9.57 5.44
CA ILE A 150 -0.89 9.41 3.99
C ILE A 150 -1.80 8.23 3.65
N SER A 151 -2.72 8.42 2.72
CA SER A 151 -3.56 7.36 2.17
C SER A 151 -3.03 6.91 0.82
N VAL A 152 -2.83 5.60 0.65
CA VAL A 152 -2.42 4.98 -0.62
C VAL A 152 -3.58 4.14 -1.13
N LEU A 153 -4.15 4.53 -2.26
CA LEU A 153 -5.28 3.85 -2.89
C LEU A 153 -4.84 3.15 -4.17
N PHE A 154 -5.43 1.99 -4.41
CA PHE A 154 -5.29 1.26 -5.66
C PHE A 154 -6.60 1.28 -6.43
N ASP A 155 -6.52 1.37 -7.76
CA ASP A 155 -7.69 1.30 -8.66
C ASP A 155 -8.20 -0.14 -8.79
N VAL A 156 -8.49 -0.77 -7.66
CA VAL A 156 -8.91 -2.18 -7.55
C VAL A 156 -10.19 -2.48 -8.34
N HIS A 157 -11.06 -1.47 -8.53
CA HIS A 157 -12.27 -1.58 -9.34
C HIS A 157 -11.97 -1.90 -10.81
N GLN A 158 -10.84 -1.46 -11.35
CA GLN A 158 -10.45 -1.75 -12.75
C GLN A 158 -10.12 -3.24 -12.91
N ALA A 159 -9.31 -3.79 -11.99
CA ALA A 159 -9.01 -5.22 -11.98
C ALA A 159 -10.26 -6.06 -11.72
N SER A 160 -11.14 -5.59 -10.83
CA SER A 160 -12.40 -6.25 -10.50
C SER A 160 -13.37 -6.26 -11.67
N PHE A 161 -13.43 -5.19 -12.46
CA PHE A 161 -14.21 -5.15 -13.71
C PHE A 161 -13.75 -6.22 -14.70
N VAL A 162 -12.44 -6.36 -14.89
CA VAL A 162 -11.89 -7.41 -15.78
C VAL A 162 -12.25 -8.80 -15.24
N ALA A 163 -12.16 -9.03 -13.92
CA ALA A 163 -12.56 -10.27 -13.30
C ALA A 163 -14.06 -10.57 -13.49
N GLY A 164 -14.93 -9.56 -13.34
CA GLY A 164 -16.37 -9.67 -13.59
C GLY A 164 -16.68 -10.02 -15.04
N ALA A 165 -16.06 -9.33 -16.00
CA ALA A 165 -16.22 -9.60 -17.42
C ALA A 165 -15.75 -11.03 -17.77
N LEU A 166 -14.58 -11.46 -17.24
CA LEU A 166 -14.08 -12.82 -17.44
C LEU A 166 -15.04 -13.86 -16.84
N THR A 167 -15.54 -13.62 -15.64
CA THR A 167 -16.50 -14.53 -14.98
C THR A 167 -17.78 -14.69 -15.83
N THR A 168 -18.29 -13.59 -16.40
CA THR A 168 -19.45 -13.62 -17.28
C THR A 168 -19.16 -14.44 -18.53
N LEU A 169 -18.03 -14.20 -19.21
CA LEU A 169 -17.64 -14.95 -20.41
C LEU A 169 -17.46 -16.44 -20.12
N VAL A 170 -16.83 -16.80 -19.01
CA VAL A 170 -16.65 -18.19 -18.57
C VAL A 170 -18.02 -18.82 -18.28
N ASN A 171 -18.92 -18.12 -17.61
CA ASN A 171 -20.24 -18.60 -17.29
C ASN A 171 -21.11 -18.83 -18.55
N GLU A 172 -21.04 -17.94 -19.54
CA GLU A 172 -21.74 -18.08 -20.82
C GLU A 172 -21.21 -19.25 -21.64
N ASN A 173 -19.94 -19.58 -21.54
CA ASN A 173 -19.28 -20.64 -22.31
C ASN A 173 -18.94 -21.87 -21.46
N ALA A 174 -19.52 -22.02 -20.29
CA ALA A 174 -19.14 -23.04 -19.30
C ALA A 174 -19.21 -24.46 -19.84
N GLU A 175 -20.26 -24.82 -20.60
CA GLU A 175 -20.41 -26.16 -21.17
C GLU A 175 -19.31 -26.45 -22.20
N THR A 176 -18.90 -25.45 -22.97
CA THR A 176 -17.81 -25.59 -23.96
C THR A 176 -16.45 -25.74 -23.27
N LEU A 177 -16.25 -24.99 -22.18
CA LEU A 177 -14.95 -24.94 -21.47
C LEU A 177 -14.75 -26.15 -20.54
N PHE A 178 -15.80 -26.61 -19.88
CA PHE A 178 -15.70 -27.61 -18.80
C PHE A 178 -16.41 -28.94 -19.12
N GLY A 179 -17.19 -28.99 -20.22
CA GLY A 179 -18.03 -30.14 -20.55
C GLY A 179 -19.28 -30.21 -19.67
N THR A 180 -20.12 -31.20 -19.95
CA THR A 180 -21.39 -31.40 -19.22
C THR A 180 -21.30 -32.43 -18.09
N ASP A 181 -20.24 -33.22 -18.02
CA ASP A 181 -20.17 -34.39 -17.15
C ASP A 181 -19.80 -34.09 -15.69
N GLY A 182 -19.34 -32.88 -15.38
CA GLY A 182 -18.89 -32.51 -14.04
C GLY A 182 -19.60 -31.31 -13.42
N TYR A 183 -20.43 -30.62 -14.17
CA TYR A 183 -21.04 -29.35 -13.74
C TYR A 183 -22.51 -29.30 -14.10
N ASN A 184 -23.34 -29.03 -13.09
CA ASN A 184 -24.77 -28.79 -13.30
C ASN A 184 -25.02 -27.29 -13.29
N PHE A 185 -25.16 -26.73 -14.49
CA PHE A 185 -25.47 -25.30 -14.67
C PHE A 185 -26.99 -25.10 -14.69
N THR A 186 -27.59 -25.13 -13.49
CA THR A 186 -29.03 -24.80 -13.37
C THR A 186 -29.22 -23.30 -13.59
N PRO A 187 -30.00 -22.88 -14.58
CA PRO A 187 -30.35 -21.47 -14.76
C PRO A 187 -31.03 -20.91 -13.51
N ALA A 188 -30.86 -19.61 -13.24
CA ALA A 188 -31.66 -18.90 -12.26
C ALA A 188 -33.16 -18.90 -12.67
N ASP A 189 -34.06 -18.60 -11.74
CA ASP A 189 -35.52 -18.61 -11.97
C ASP A 189 -35.99 -17.72 -13.14
N ASN A 190 -35.21 -16.69 -13.48
CA ASN A 190 -35.43 -15.82 -14.64
C ASN A 190 -34.83 -16.37 -15.94
N GLY A 191 -34.31 -17.59 -15.96
CA GLY A 191 -33.64 -18.20 -17.11
C GLY A 191 -32.19 -17.74 -17.33
N GLY A 192 -31.66 -16.82 -16.51
CA GLY A 192 -30.29 -16.33 -16.58
C GLY A 192 -29.31 -17.17 -15.72
N ARG A 193 -28.04 -16.89 -15.87
CA ARG A 193 -26.97 -17.43 -15.00
C ARG A 193 -26.60 -16.40 -13.94
N SER A 194 -26.22 -16.85 -12.77
CA SER A 194 -25.84 -15.99 -11.66
C SER A 194 -24.34 -16.10 -11.38
N VAL A 195 -23.74 -15.00 -11.00
CA VAL A 195 -22.40 -14.94 -10.43
C VAL A 195 -22.49 -14.29 -9.06
N GLY A 196 -21.60 -14.67 -8.16
CA GLY A 196 -21.54 -14.13 -6.79
C GLY A 196 -20.20 -13.43 -6.53
N PHE A 197 -20.24 -12.46 -5.65
CA PHE A 197 -19.05 -11.80 -5.11
C PHE A 197 -19.02 -12.00 -3.59
N ILE A 198 -17.88 -12.45 -3.07
CA ILE A 198 -17.64 -12.60 -1.63
C ILE A 198 -16.46 -11.67 -1.29
N GLY A 199 -16.75 -10.60 -0.56
CA GLY A 199 -15.72 -9.70 -0.04
C GLY A 199 -15.12 -10.21 1.26
N GLY A 200 -13.85 -9.91 1.50
CA GLY A 200 -13.13 -10.35 2.71
C GLY A 200 -13.57 -9.62 3.98
N THR A 201 -13.88 -8.32 3.88
CA THR A 201 -14.34 -7.48 4.99
C THR A 201 -15.37 -6.47 4.51
N ASN A 202 -16.05 -5.81 5.45
CA ASN A 202 -16.92 -4.67 5.16
C ASN A 202 -16.13 -3.35 5.36
N SER A 203 -15.22 -3.06 4.45
CA SER A 203 -14.42 -1.83 4.43
C SER A 203 -14.62 -1.07 3.12
N ASN A 204 -14.29 0.23 3.10
CA ASN A 204 -14.39 1.06 1.91
C ASN A 204 -13.55 0.47 0.77
N GLY A 205 -12.33 0.02 1.03
CA GLY A 205 -11.45 -0.59 0.04
C GLY A 205 -12.08 -1.84 -0.61
N ILE A 206 -12.73 -2.71 0.17
CA ILE A 206 -13.40 -3.92 -0.34
C ILE A 206 -14.69 -3.58 -1.10
N THR A 207 -15.41 -2.55 -0.67
CA THR A 207 -16.64 -2.11 -1.36
C THR A 207 -16.35 -1.68 -2.80
N VAL A 208 -15.21 -1.05 -3.04
CA VAL A 208 -14.78 -0.63 -4.39
C VAL A 208 -14.54 -1.82 -5.33
N PHE A 209 -14.09 -2.98 -4.82
CA PHE A 209 -14.00 -4.20 -5.62
C PHE A 209 -15.36 -4.66 -6.14
N SER A 210 -16.40 -4.61 -5.29
CA SER A 210 -17.74 -5.05 -5.69
C SER A 210 -18.33 -4.19 -6.81
N TYR A 211 -18.09 -2.89 -6.79
CA TYR A 211 -18.54 -1.99 -7.86
C TYR A 211 -17.93 -2.36 -9.21
N GLY A 212 -16.62 -2.61 -9.27
CA GLY A 212 -15.98 -3.03 -10.52
C GLY A 212 -16.49 -4.38 -11.03
N TYR A 213 -16.77 -5.33 -10.13
CA TYR A 213 -17.17 -6.69 -10.48
C TYR A 213 -18.60 -6.79 -11.05
N ILE A 214 -19.51 -5.90 -10.62
CA ILE A 214 -20.93 -5.94 -10.98
C ILE A 214 -21.21 -5.18 -12.30
N PHE A 215 -20.39 -4.21 -12.66
CA PHE A 215 -20.51 -3.45 -13.90
C PHE A 215 -19.69 -4.06 -15.03
#